data_f044bdbc2e01752370840ff3fe091cab
#
_entry.id   f044bdbc2e01752370840ff3fe091cab
#
_cell.length_a   1.000
_cell.length_b   1.000
_cell.length_c   1.000
_cell.angle_alpha   90.00
_cell.angle_beta   90.00
_cell.angle_gamma   90.00
#
_symmetry.space_group_name_H-M   'P 1'
#
loop_
_entity.id
_entity.type
_entity.pdbx_description
1 polymer ?
#
loop_
_entity_poly.entity_id
_entity_poly.type
_entity_poly.pdbx_seq_one_letter_code
_entity_poly.pdbx_strand_id
1 'polypeptide(L)'
;LGTSTRDISKYFEREFNTTLSAETISAITDRVLPEITAWKSRMLDPVYAICWLDAIHYKVKDDKGRAVTRAIYNVLGVNKSGHKDLLGMYISESEGANFWLDVMTDLQNRGVRDILICCVDGLKGFPDAIQSVFPETSVQLCVVHQIRNSIKYVGSKHQKEFLKDLKTVYGAVSKDSALAQLDMVDEKWGEMYPIVIKSWRDNWERLTEYFQYTPAIRKLI
;
A
#
# COMPACT_ATOMS: atom_id res chain seq x y z
N LEU A 1 4.86 2.23 -18.57
CA LEU A 1 4.57 3.01 -19.80
C LEU A 1 3.06 3.18 -19.87
N GLY A 2 2.57 4.44 -19.84
CA GLY A 2 1.15 4.74 -20.05
C GLY A 2 0.74 4.30 -21.45
N THR A 3 -0.45 3.74 -21.60
CA THR A 3 -1.00 3.31 -22.87
C THR A 3 -1.71 4.49 -23.52
N SER A 4 -1.26 4.92 -24.70
CA SER A 4 -1.93 5.97 -25.45
C SER A 4 -3.15 5.41 -26.22
N THR A 5 -4.07 6.28 -26.64
CA THR A 5 -5.20 5.88 -27.51
C THR A 5 -4.72 5.18 -28.79
N ARG A 6 -3.56 5.59 -29.32
CA ARG A 6 -2.92 4.94 -30.48
C ARG A 6 -2.41 3.54 -30.18
N ASP A 7 -1.87 3.31 -28.97
CA ASP A 7 -1.42 1.97 -28.55
C ASP A 7 -2.62 1.05 -28.32
N ILE A 8 -3.71 1.58 -27.79
CA ILE A 8 -4.98 0.85 -27.63
C ILE A 8 -5.52 0.48 -29.02
N SER A 9 -5.54 1.40 -29.99
CA SER A 9 -5.96 1.12 -31.35
C SER A 9 -5.16 -0.03 -31.98
N LYS A 10 -3.83 0.02 -31.91
CA LYS A 10 -2.95 -1.05 -32.40
C LYS A 10 -3.17 -2.39 -31.69
N TYR A 11 -3.47 -2.37 -30.39
CA TYR A 11 -3.80 -3.58 -29.65
C TYR A 11 -5.08 -4.20 -30.18
N PHE A 12 -6.15 -3.41 -30.36
CA PHE A 12 -7.42 -3.89 -30.91
C PHE A 12 -7.27 -4.41 -32.34
N GLU A 13 -6.49 -3.76 -33.18
CA GLU A 13 -6.19 -4.23 -34.53
C GLU A 13 -5.51 -5.59 -34.52
N ARG A 14 -4.51 -5.77 -33.65
CA ARG A 14 -3.73 -7.01 -33.54
C ARG A 14 -4.54 -8.18 -32.97
N GLU A 15 -5.28 -7.95 -31.89
CA GLU A 15 -5.95 -9.04 -31.15
C GLU A 15 -7.36 -9.35 -31.66
N PHE A 16 -8.05 -8.34 -32.21
CA PHE A 16 -9.46 -8.48 -32.60
C PHE A 16 -9.69 -8.17 -34.07
N ASN A 17 -8.65 -7.89 -34.84
CA ASN A 17 -8.74 -7.48 -36.25
C ASN A 17 -9.77 -6.33 -36.47
N THR A 18 -9.82 -5.40 -35.51
CA THR A 18 -10.76 -4.28 -35.48
C THR A 18 -9.99 -2.98 -35.29
N THR A 19 -10.20 -2.02 -36.17
CA THR A 19 -9.58 -0.70 -36.05
C THR A 19 -10.50 0.25 -35.31
N LEU A 20 -10.03 0.81 -34.20
CA LEU A 20 -10.69 1.86 -33.47
C LEU A 20 -9.93 3.17 -33.62
N SER A 21 -10.62 4.25 -33.97
CA SER A 21 -9.99 5.57 -34.02
C SER A 21 -9.67 6.08 -32.61
N ALA A 22 -8.72 7.00 -32.48
CA ALA A 22 -8.39 7.63 -31.21
C ALA A 22 -9.59 8.36 -30.62
N GLU A 23 -10.40 8.97 -31.46
CA GLU A 23 -11.65 9.66 -31.09
C GLU A 23 -12.70 8.67 -30.56
N THR A 24 -12.84 7.51 -31.20
CA THR A 24 -13.75 6.45 -30.73
C THR A 24 -13.33 5.94 -29.35
N ILE A 25 -12.03 5.72 -29.14
CA ILE A 25 -11.49 5.28 -27.85
C ILE A 25 -11.76 6.34 -26.78
N SER A 26 -11.51 7.62 -27.09
CA SER A 26 -11.81 8.73 -26.19
C SER A 26 -13.30 8.80 -25.84
N ALA A 27 -14.17 8.72 -26.83
CA ALA A 27 -15.62 8.74 -26.63
C ALA A 27 -16.14 7.56 -25.77
N ILE A 28 -15.53 6.36 -25.93
CA ILE A 28 -15.84 5.21 -25.06
C ILE A 28 -15.40 5.50 -23.62
N THR A 29 -14.20 6.05 -23.43
CA THR A 29 -13.69 6.42 -22.10
C THR A 29 -14.59 7.46 -21.44
N ASP A 30 -15.03 8.48 -22.19
CA ASP A 30 -15.91 9.53 -21.68
C ASP A 30 -17.26 8.99 -21.20
N ARG A 31 -17.78 7.94 -21.83
CA ARG A 31 -19.05 7.28 -21.40
C ARG A 31 -18.91 6.59 -20.04
N VAL A 32 -17.73 6.15 -19.66
CA VAL A 32 -17.46 5.47 -18.37
C VAL A 32 -17.22 6.46 -17.24
N LEU A 33 -16.86 7.72 -17.56
CA LEU A 33 -16.54 8.72 -16.53
C LEU A 33 -17.68 8.97 -15.52
N PRO A 34 -18.97 9.05 -15.90
CA PRO A 34 -20.06 9.22 -14.95
C PRO A 34 -20.16 8.06 -13.94
N GLU A 35 -19.97 6.82 -14.41
CA GLU A 35 -19.99 5.62 -13.56
C GLU A 35 -18.80 5.61 -12.57
N ILE A 36 -17.61 5.98 -13.06
CA ILE A 36 -16.41 6.12 -12.20
C ILE A 36 -16.65 7.21 -11.15
N THR A 37 -17.26 8.34 -11.54
CA THR A 37 -17.56 9.43 -10.62
C THR A 37 -18.56 9.01 -9.56
N ALA A 38 -19.64 8.34 -9.95
CA ALA A 38 -20.64 7.79 -9.03
C ALA A 38 -20.01 6.74 -8.08
N TRP A 39 -19.16 5.86 -8.61
CA TRP A 39 -18.43 4.90 -7.81
C TRP A 39 -17.50 5.58 -6.79
N LYS A 40 -16.76 6.60 -7.18
CA LYS A 40 -15.84 7.34 -6.29
C LYS A 40 -16.57 8.07 -5.17
N SER A 41 -17.77 8.57 -5.43
CA SER A 41 -18.57 9.34 -4.45
C SER A 41 -19.57 8.49 -3.66
N ARG A 42 -19.64 7.17 -3.91
CA ARG A 42 -20.60 6.30 -3.22
C ARG A 42 -20.39 6.28 -1.71
N MET A 43 -21.48 6.10 -0.98
CA MET A 43 -21.42 5.86 0.45
C MET A 43 -20.71 4.52 0.74
N LEU A 44 -19.96 4.49 1.82
CA LEU A 44 -19.19 3.34 2.29
C LEU A 44 -19.83 2.77 3.56
N ASP A 45 -19.44 1.56 3.92
CA ASP A 45 -19.84 0.97 5.19
C ASP A 45 -19.27 1.78 6.36
N PRO A 46 -20.00 1.90 7.47
CA PRO A 46 -19.55 2.72 8.60
C PRO A 46 -18.35 2.15 9.34
N VAL A 47 -18.06 0.84 9.22
CA VAL A 47 -16.95 0.19 9.92
C VAL A 47 -16.25 -0.80 9.01
N TYR A 48 -14.93 -0.68 8.94
CA TYR A 48 -14.05 -1.65 8.28
C TYR A 48 -13.14 -2.35 9.30
N ALA A 49 -13.13 -3.68 9.26
CA ALA A 49 -12.29 -4.47 10.15
C ALA A 49 -10.80 -4.31 9.83
N ILE A 50 -10.46 -4.32 8.54
CA ILE A 50 -9.09 -4.14 8.06
C ILE A 50 -9.12 -3.26 6.81
N CYS A 51 -8.23 -2.27 6.75
CA CYS A 51 -7.93 -1.52 5.54
C CYS A 51 -6.46 -1.68 5.14
N TRP A 52 -6.20 -1.76 3.84
CA TRP A 52 -4.85 -1.71 3.28
C TRP A 52 -4.74 -0.52 2.37
N LEU A 53 -3.66 0.23 2.53
CA LEU A 53 -3.32 1.33 1.66
C LEU A 53 -1.98 1.02 0.99
N ASP A 54 -2.02 0.91 -0.33
CA ASP A 54 -0.88 0.52 -1.15
C ASP A 54 -0.79 1.38 -2.41
N ALA A 55 0.43 1.66 -2.84
CA ALA A 55 0.70 2.48 -4.00
C ALA A 55 1.18 1.64 -5.19
N ILE A 56 0.57 1.85 -6.34
CA ILE A 56 1.03 1.31 -7.62
C ILE A 56 1.72 2.43 -8.39
N HIS A 57 3.03 2.29 -8.58
CA HIS A 57 3.82 3.26 -9.33
C HIS A 57 3.81 2.93 -10.83
N TYR A 58 3.58 3.95 -11.66
CA TYR A 58 3.57 3.82 -13.10
C TYR A 58 4.26 5.03 -13.76
N LYS A 59 4.75 4.83 -14.99
CA LYS A 59 5.39 5.90 -15.77
C LYS A 59 4.41 6.45 -16.80
N VAL A 60 4.29 7.77 -16.83
CA VAL A 60 3.52 8.52 -17.82
C VAL A 60 4.41 9.57 -18.46
N LYS A 61 4.01 10.08 -19.63
CA LYS A 61 4.61 11.28 -20.19
C LYS A 61 3.89 12.51 -19.63
N ASP A 62 4.67 13.49 -19.16
CA ASP A 62 4.14 14.82 -18.80
C ASP A 62 3.80 15.62 -20.07
N ASP A 63 3.24 16.82 -19.90
CA ASP A 63 2.86 17.72 -20.99
C ASP A 63 4.05 18.13 -21.89
N LYS A 64 5.27 17.97 -21.38
CA LYS A 64 6.53 18.22 -22.11
C LYS A 64 7.10 16.94 -22.74
N GLY A 65 6.37 15.83 -22.71
CA GLY A 65 6.77 14.54 -23.25
C GLY A 65 7.83 13.78 -22.45
N ARG A 66 8.17 14.21 -21.23
CA ARG A 66 9.17 13.56 -20.36
C ARG A 66 8.50 12.45 -19.57
N ALA A 67 9.20 11.32 -19.41
CA ALA A 67 8.72 10.22 -18.56
C ALA A 67 8.79 10.63 -17.08
N VAL A 68 7.65 10.72 -16.44
CA VAL A 68 7.51 10.96 -15.00
C VAL A 68 6.86 9.76 -14.32
N THR A 69 7.26 9.48 -13.08
CA THR A 69 6.61 8.45 -12.28
C THR A 69 5.43 9.08 -11.54
N ARG A 70 4.27 8.44 -11.62
CA ARG A 70 3.07 8.76 -10.85
C ARG A 70 2.70 7.57 -10.00
N ALA A 71 1.94 7.79 -8.94
CA ALA A 71 1.40 6.73 -8.10
C ALA A 71 -0.12 6.78 -8.08
N ILE A 72 -0.74 5.60 -8.10
CA ILE A 72 -2.15 5.40 -7.78
C ILE A 72 -2.19 4.72 -6.41
N TYR A 73 -2.84 5.37 -5.48
CA TYR A 73 -3.03 4.87 -4.13
C TYR A 73 -4.39 4.18 -4.04
N ASN A 74 -4.35 2.89 -3.77
CA ASN A 74 -5.54 2.08 -3.59
C ASN A 74 -5.84 1.91 -2.12
N VAL A 75 -7.09 2.15 -1.73
CA VAL A 75 -7.59 1.83 -0.39
C VAL A 75 -8.52 0.63 -0.51
N LEU A 76 -8.07 -0.50 0.01
CA LEU A 76 -8.86 -1.73 0.10
C LEU A 76 -9.38 -1.87 1.52
N GLY A 77 -10.64 -2.26 1.69
CA GLY A 77 -11.25 -2.51 3.00
C GLY A 77 -11.93 -3.87 3.07
N VAL A 78 -11.95 -4.44 4.25
CA VAL A 78 -12.81 -5.58 4.58
C VAL A 78 -13.82 -5.13 5.62
N ASN A 79 -15.11 -5.22 5.28
CA ASN A 79 -16.18 -4.83 6.19
C ASN A 79 -16.45 -5.91 7.26
N LYS A 80 -17.39 -5.65 8.17
CA LYS A 80 -17.77 -6.59 9.25
C LYS A 80 -18.35 -7.91 8.75
N SER A 81 -18.87 -7.95 7.53
CA SER A 81 -19.39 -9.18 6.90
C SER A 81 -18.30 -9.98 6.18
N GLY A 82 -17.04 -9.53 6.21
CA GLY A 82 -15.92 -10.19 5.55
C GLY A 82 -15.80 -9.88 4.04
N HIS A 83 -16.63 -9.00 3.50
CA HIS A 83 -16.52 -8.59 2.10
C HIS A 83 -15.36 -7.62 1.90
N LYS A 84 -14.53 -7.92 0.90
CA LYS A 84 -13.44 -7.07 0.45
C LYS A 84 -13.92 -6.13 -0.63
N ASP A 85 -13.68 -4.84 -0.45
CA ASP A 85 -14.08 -3.78 -1.38
C ASP A 85 -12.92 -2.81 -1.63
N LEU A 86 -12.88 -2.23 -2.83
CA LEU A 86 -11.99 -1.13 -3.18
C LEU A 86 -12.68 0.18 -2.80
N LEU A 87 -12.28 0.78 -1.69
CA LEU A 87 -12.91 1.96 -1.11
C LEU A 87 -12.62 3.23 -1.91
N GLY A 88 -11.43 3.33 -2.47
CA GLY A 88 -11.03 4.48 -3.27
C GLY A 88 -9.74 4.25 -4.04
N MET A 89 -9.55 5.07 -5.07
CA MET A 89 -8.33 5.19 -5.87
C MET A 89 -7.98 6.66 -5.94
N TYR A 90 -6.79 7.02 -5.47
CA TYR A 90 -6.33 8.40 -5.39
C TYR A 90 -5.04 8.56 -6.19
N ILE A 91 -4.89 9.70 -6.84
CA ILE A 91 -3.71 10.03 -7.63
C ILE A 91 -3.10 11.28 -7.02
N SER A 92 -1.81 11.25 -6.72
CA SER A 92 -1.08 12.41 -6.25
C SER A 92 0.27 12.54 -6.95
N GLU A 93 0.72 13.77 -7.07
CA GLU A 93 2.07 14.11 -7.53
C GLU A 93 3.09 14.07 -6.39
N SER A 94 2.63 14.20 -5.14
CA SER A 94 3.45 14.19 -3.94
C SER A 94 2.82 13.38 -2.83
N GLU A 95 3.63 12.55 -2.18
CA GLU A 95 3.25 11.74 -1.02
C GLU A 95 3.57 12.57 0.24
N GLY A 96 2.63 13.35 0.71
CA GLY A 96 2.77 14.15 1.92
C GLY A 96 1.68 13.85 2.95
N ALA A 97 1.90 14.30 4.19
CA ALA A 97 0.92 14.13 5.27
C ALA A 97 -0.47 14.70 4.91
N ASN A 98 -0.52 15.83 4.19
CA ASN A 98 -1.76 16.44 3.74
C ASN A 98 -2.53 15.53 2.77
N PHE A 99 -1.84 14.88 1.83
CA PHE A 99 -2.48 13.93 0.90
C PHE A 99 -3.16 12.78 1.66
N TRP A 100 -2.49 12.22 2.65
CA TRP A 100 -3.06 11.14 3.45
C TRP A 100 -4.21 11.60 4.34
N LEU A 101 -4.13 12.82 4.85
CA LEU A 101 -5.23 13.42 5.58
C LEU A 101 -6.47 13.60 4.68
N ASP A 102 -6.28 14.06 3.43
CA ASP A 102 -7.36 14.18 2.45
C ASP A 102 -8.00 12.82 2.12
N VAL A 103 -7.18 11.77 1.96
CA VAL A 103 -7.68 10.40 1.74
C VAL A 103 -8.53 9.91 2.91
N MET A 104 -8.05 10.08 4.15
CA MET A 104 -8.81 9.66 5.35
C MET A 104 -10.09 10.48 5.51
N THR A 105 -10.04 11.78 5.24
CA THR A 105 -11.20 12.68 5.28
C THR A 105 -12.23 12.32 4.22
N ASP A 106 -11.81 11.93 2.99
CA ASP A 106 -12.73 11.45 1.95
C ASP A 106 -13.48 10.19 2.43
N LEU A 107 -12.76 9.22 3.00
CA LEU A 107 -13.41 8.02 3.56
C LEU A 107 -14.44 8.37 4.64
N GLN A 108 -14.09 9.30 5.54
CA GLN A 108 -15.01 9.76 6.59
C GLN A 108 -16.23 10.46 6.01
N ASN A 109 -16.05 11.36 5.04
CA ASN A 109 -17.14 12.07 4.35
C ASN A 109 -18.08 11.11 3.61
N ARG A 110 -17.56 9.98 3.14
CA ARG A 110 -18.33 8.92 2.49
C ARG A 110 -18.93 7.91 3.47
N GLY A 111 -18.91 8.19 4.77
CA GLY A 111 -19.66 7.47 5.81
C GLY A 111 -18.82 6.52 6.67
N VAL A 112 -17.52 6.36 6.44
CA VAL A 112 -16.66 5.56 7.31
C VAL A 112 -16.54 6.27 8.66
N ARG A 113 -16.87 5.58 9.73
CA ARG A 113 -16.79 6.07 11.11
C ARG A 113 -15.64 5.46 11.89
N ASP A 114 -15.25 4.23 11.52
CA ASP A 114 -14.19 3.51 12.21
C ASP A 114 -13.47 2.52 11.28
N ILE A 115 -12.15 2.38 11.50
CA ILE A 115 -11.28 1.38 10.89
C ILE A 115 -10.52 0.72 12.02
N LEU A 116 -10.73 -0.60 12.26
CA LEU A 116 -10.10 -1.26 13.39
C LEU A 116 -8.60 -1.46 13.20
N ILE A 117 -8.19 -1.91 12.00
CA ILE A 117 -6.78 -2.15 11.66
C ILE A 117 -6.49 -1.50 10.30
N CYS A 118 -5.45 -0.68 10.22
CA CYS A 118 -4.99 -0.07 8.99
C CYS A 118 -3.56 -0.51 8.68
N CYS A 119 -3.38 -1.25 7.59
CA CYS A 119 -2.08 -1.71 7.12
C CYS A 119 -1.53 -0.74 6.08
N VAL A 120 -0.36 -0.18 6.34
CA VAL A 120 0.27 0.85 5.51
C VAL A 120 1.73 0.52 5.20
N ASP A 121 2.25 1.10 4.11
CA ASP A 121 3.69 1.13 3.93
C ASP A 121 4.35 2.16 4.86
N GLY A 122 5.67 2.15 4.93
CA GLY A 122 6.43 2.97 5.90
C GLY A 122 6.56 4.45 5.52
N LEU A 123 5.61 5.06 4.80
CA LEU A 123 5.66 6.47 4.43
C LEU A 123 5.46 7.38 5.66
N LYS A 124 6.31 8.40 5.75
CA LYS A 124 6.27 9.36 6.86
C LYS A 124 4.96 10.14 6.91
N GLY A 125 4.43 10.34 8.12
CA GLY A 125 3.21 11.10 8.37
C GLY A 125 1.91 10.35 8.09
N PHE A 126 1.98 9.15 7.54
CA PHE A 126 0.81 8.35 7.25
C PHE A 126 0.08 7.87 8.51
N PRO A 127 0.77 7.26 9.49
CA PRO A 127 0.12 6.87 10.74
C PRO A 127 -0.56 8.05 11.46
N ASP A 128 0.08 9.21 11.46
CA ASP A 128 -0.45 10.40 12.14
C ASP A 128 -1.71 10.93 11.42
N ALA A 129 -1.73 10.88 10.08
CA ALA A 129 -2.92 11.24 9.30
C ALA A 129 -4.10 10.28 9.57
N ILE A 130 -3.84 8.97 9.67
CA ILE A 130 -4.87 7.99 10.02
C ILE A 130 -5.44 8.30 11.41
N GLN A 131 -4.59 8.41 12.42
CA GLN A 131 -5.00 8.62 13.80
C GLN A 131 -5.65 9.99 14.05
N SER A 132 -5.39 10.99 13.21
CA SER A 132 -6.08 12.29 13.30
C SER A 132 -7.55 12.22 12.90
N VAL A 133 -7.93 11.30 12.00
CA VAL A 133 -9.32 11.11 11.52
C VAL A 133 -10.00 9.92 12.21
N PHE A 134 -9.24 8.84 12.43
CA PHE A 134 -9.69 7.60 13.07
C PHE A 134 -8.77 7.29 14.26
N PRO A 135 -8.96 7.92 15.43
CA PRO A 135 -8.01 7.89 16.55
C PRO A 135 -7.85 6.50 17.17
N GLU A 136 -8.87 5.64 17.09
CA GLU A 136 -8.85 4.29 17.67
C GLU A 136 -8.25 3.24 16.71
N THR A 137 -7.86 3.65 15.50
CA THR A 137 -7.29 2.73 14.51
C THR A 137 -5.92 2.21 14.94
N SER A 138 -5.79 0.89 15.00
CA SER A 138 -4.48 0.23 15.12
C SER A 138 -3.74 0.30 13.78
N VAL A 139 -2.58 0.95 13.77
CA VAL A 139 -1.79 1.14 12.55
C VAL A 139 -0.65 0.13 12.48
N GLN A 140 -0.76 -0.81 11.55
CA GLN A 140 0.24 -1.84 11.25
C GLN A 140 1.11 -1.41 10.07
N LEU A 141 2.41 -1.33 10.25
CA LEU A 141 3.33 -1.21 9.12
C LEU A 141 3.46 -2.54 8.38
N CYS A 142 3.41 -2.48 7.06
CA CYS A 142 3.51 -3.66 6.21
C CYS A 142 4.88 -4.33 6.33
N VAL A 143 4.92 -5.51 6.93
CA VAL A 143 6.16 -6.30 7.11
C VAL A 143 6.77 -6.65 5.75
N VAL A 144 5.96 -6.92 4.73
CA VAL A 144 6.45 -7.23 3.38
C VAL A 144 7.20 -6.04 2.77
N HIS A 145 6.69 -4.81 2.94
CA HIS A 145 7.38 -3.60 2.49
C HIS A 145 8.67 -3.36 3.29
N GLN A 146 8.66 -3.59 4.60
CA GLN A 146 9.86 -3.50 5.43
C GLN A 146 10.95 -4.49 4.99
N ILE A 147 10.57 -5.74 4.67
CA ILE A 147 11.50 -6.76 4.14
C ILE A 147 12.07 -6.31 2.78
N ARG A 148 11.21 -5.88 1.84
CA ARG A 148 11.64 -5.40 0.52
C ARG A 148 12.58 -4.20 0.61
N ASN A 149 12.33 -3.29 1.53
CA ASN A 149 13.20 -2.15 1.77
C ASN A 149 14.54 -2.59 2.38
N SER A 150 14.52 -3.53 3.32
CA SER A 150 15.74 -4.09 3.94
C SER A 150 16.67 -4.69 2.89
N ILE A 151 16.16 -5.49 1.98
CA ILE A 151 16.95 -6.20 0.95
C ILE A 151 17.69 -5.24 0.01
N LYS A 152 17.19 -4.04 -0.21
CA LYS A 152 17.87 -3.03 -1.05
C LYS A 152 19.26 -2.67 -0.53
N TYR A 153 19.47 -2.81 0.78
CA TYR A 153 20.74 -2.51 1.46
C TYR A 153 21.60 -3.74 1.73
N VAL A 154 21.08 -4.94 1.48
CA VAL A 154 21.80 -6.20 1.71
C VAL A 154 22.45 -6.68 0.43
N GLY A 155 23.77 -6.91 0.48
CA GLY A 155 24.52 -7.42 -0.67
C GLY A 155 23.98 -8.75 -1.19
N SER A 156 23.92 -8.93 -2.50
CA SER A 156 23.27 -10.07 -3.18
C SER A 156 23.70 -11.45 -2.64
N LYS A 157 24.98 -11.61 -2.32
CA LYS A 157 25.53 -12.84 -1.75
C LYS A 157 24.97 -13.21 -0.37
N HIS A 158 24.47 -12.24 0.39
CA HIS A 158 23.96 -12.43 1.75
C HIS A 158 22.43 -12.47 1.81
N GLN A 159 21.72 -12.02 0.75
CA GLN A 159 20.26 -11.85 0.78
C GLN A 159 19.51 -13.12 1.19
N LYS A 160 19.90 -14.27 0.67
CA LYS A 160 19.23 -15.54 0.98
C LYS A 160 19.35 -15.91 2.47
N GLU A 161 20.52 -15.76 3.03
CA GLU A 161 20.79 -16.07 4.44
C GLU A 161 20.15 -15.04 5.35
N PHE A 162 20.32 -13.76 5.04
CA PHE A 162 19.68 -12.65 5.77
C PHE A 162 18.15 -12.81 5.84
N LEU A 163 17.50 -13.12 4.72
CA LEU A 163 16.06 -13.37 4.69
C LEU A 163 15.63 -14.56 5.54
N LYS A 164 16.44 -15.62 5.57
CA LYS A 164 16.17 -16.77 6.43
C LYS A 164 16.19 -16.37 7.91
N ASP A 165 17.21 -15.61 8.32
CA ASP A 165 17.34 -15.13 9.68
C ASP A 165 16.22 -14.13 10.02
N LEU A 166 15.97 -13.17 9.13
CA LEU A 166 14.89 -12.20 9.32
C LEU A 166 13.49 -12.87 9.45
N LYS A 167 13.28 -14.00 8.78
CA LYS A 167 12.03 -14.78 8.90
C LYS A 167 11.76 -15.23 10.33
N THR A 168 12.78 -15.47 11.14
CA THR A 168 12.59 -15.86 12.56
C THR A 168 12.00 -14.72 13.37
N VAL A 169 12.26 -13.47 12.99
CA VAL A 169 11.73 -12.27 13.64
C VAL A 169 10.23 -12.15 13.39
N TYR A 170 9.83 -11.99 12.14
CA TYR A 170 8.41 -11.77 11.81
C TYR A 170 7.54 -13.04 11.87
N GLY A 171 8.14 -14.21 11.91
CA GLY A 171 7.47 -15.49 12.10
C GLY A 171 7.39 -15.95 13.56
N ALA A 172 7.86 -15.14 14.53
CA ALA A 172 7.85 -15.48 15.94
C ALA A 172 6.42 -15.64 16.50
N VAL A 173 6.32 -16.35 17.62
CA VAL A 173 5.01 -16.59 18.28
C VAL A 173 4.50 -15.39 19.07
N SER A 174 5.41 -14.55 19.59
CA SER A 174 5.11 -13.36 20.38
C SER A 174 6.04 -12.21 20.05
N LYS A 175 5.66 -10.99 20.47
CA LYS A 175 6.47 -9.78 20.32
C LYS A 175 7.83 -9.91 21.04
N ASP A 176 7.85 -10.49 22.24
CA ASP A 176 9.08 -10.67 23.01
C ASP A 176 10.04 -11.68 22.33
N SER A 177 9.47 -12.79 21.82
CA SER A 177 10.24 -13.75 21.04
C SER A 177 10.77 -13.13 19.74
N ALA A 178 9.98 -12.28 19.08
CA ALA A 178 10.42 -11.56 17.89
C ALA A 178 11.56 -10.59 18.19
N LEU A 179 11.50 -9.89 19.33
CA LEU A 179 12.57 -8.99 19.76
C LEU A 179 13.89 -9.75 20.01
N ALA A 180 13.83 -10.87 20.72
CA ALA A 180 15.01 -11.72 20.94
C ALA A 180 15.60 -12.22 19.61
N GLN A 181 14.76 -12.56 18.62
CA GLN A 181 15.24 -12.94 17.30
C GLN A 181 15.86 -11.75 16.56
N LEU A 182 15.33 -10.54 16.70
CA LEU A 182 15.92 -9.33 16.11
C LEU A 182 17.31 -9.04 16.72
N ASP A 183 17.48 -9.26 18.02
CA ASP A 183 18.79 -9.12 18.69
C ASP A 183 19.82 -10.11 18.12
N MET A 184 19.44 -11.36 17.87
CA MET A 184 20.29 -12.36 17.20
C MET A 184 20.63 -11.95 15.75
N VAL A 185 19.69 -11.36 15.04
CA VAL A 185 19.92 -10.84 13.67
C VAL A 185 20.88 -9.64 13.74
N ASP A 186 20.76 -8.79 14.74
CA ASP A 186 21.65 -7.65 14.98
C ASP A 186 23.08 -8.11 15.30
N GLU A 187 23.26 -9.07 16.20
CA GLU A 187 24.58 -9.66 16.53
C GLU A 187 25.29 -10.20 15.27
N LYS A 188 24.55 -10.84 14.37
CA LYS A 188 25.12 -11.45 13.16
C LYS A 188 25.34 -10.45 12.02
N TRP A 189 24.44 -9.48 11.84
CA TRP A 189 24.37 -8.64 10.65
C TRP A 189 24.52 -7.15 10.94
N GLY A 190 24.45 -6.71 12.20
CA GLY A 190 24.38 -5.31 12.60
C GLY A 190 25.58 -4.49 12.16
N GLU A 191 26.79 -5.01 12.29
CA GLU A 191 28.01 -4.32 11.81
C GLU A 191 28.00 -4.14 10.27
N MET A 192 27.48 -5.14 9.56
CA MET A 192 27.48 -5.13 8.08
C MET A 192 26.33 -4.33 7.50
N TYR A 193 25.16 -4.34 8.15
CA TYR A 193 23.92 -3.72 7.66
C TYR A 193 23.23 -2.87 8.73
N PRO A 194 23.92 -1.90 9.36
CA PRO A 194 23.37 -1.14 10.50
C PRO A 194 22.11 -0.35 10.15
N ILE A 195 21.99 0.12 8.90
CA ILE A 195 20.81 0.84 8.42
C ILE A 195 19.57 -0.03 8.47
N VAL A 196 19.70 -1.32 8.14
CA VAL A 196 18.57 -2.26 8.13
C VAL A 196 18.10 -2.51 9.55
N ILE A 197 19.04 -2.85 10.45
CA ILE A 197 18.70 -3.12 11.86
C ILE A 197 18.08 -1.89 12.52
N LYS A 198 18.66 -0.71 12.30
CA LYS A 198 18.12 0.55 12.79
C LYS A 198 16.68 0.76 12.30
N SER A 199 16.41 0.51 11.01
CA SER A 199 15.07 0.66 10.44
C SER A 199 14.04 -0.28 11.09
N TRP A 200 14.41 -1.52 11.43
CA TRP A 200 13.54 -2.44 12.15
C TRP A 200 13.27 -1.98 13.59
N ARG A 201 14.30 -1.49 14.29
CA ARG A 201 14.16 -0.99 15.66
C ARG A 201 13.34 0.30 15.72
N ASP A 202 13.61 1.26 14.83
CA ASP A 202 12.88 2.54 14.78
C ASP A 202 11.38 2.35 14.51
N ASN A 203 11.01 1.32 13.74
CA ASN A 203 9.62 1.00 13.39
C ASN A 203 9.01 -0.13 14.23
N TRP A 204 9.71 -0.60 15.27
CA TRP A 204 9.40 -1.83 15.99
C TRP A 204 7.96 -1.91 16.48
N GLU A 205 7.49 -0.87 17.15
CA GLU A 205 6.15 -0.86 17.73
C GLU A 205 5.07 -1.06 16.65
N ARG A 206 5.16 -0.31 15.57
CA ARG A 206 4.19 -0.40 14.46
C ARG A 206 4.36 -1.63 13.57
N LEU A 207 5.57 -2.19 13.48
CA LEU A 207 5.82 -3.44 12.76
C LEU A 207 5.29 -4.66 13.52
N THR A 208 5.25 -4.59 14.83
CA THR A 208 4.87 -5.71 15.71
C THR A 208 3.45 -5.61 16.25
N GLU A 209 2.68 -4.64 15.80
CA GLU A 209 1.29 -4.43 16.18
C GLU A 209 0.43 -5.69 15.95
N TYR A 210 0.70 -6.44 14.88
CA TYR A 210 -0.01 -7.67 14.55
C TYR A 210 0.11 -8.77 15.60
N PHE A 211 1.10 -8.75 16.50
CA PHE A 211 1.23 -9.78 17.55
C PHE A 211 0.10 -9.80 18.56
N GLN A 212 -0.63 -8.71 18.72
CA GLN A 212 -1.83 -8.67 19.58
C GLN A 212 -3.02 -9.44 19.01
N TYR A 213 -3.01 -9.80 17.72
CA TYR A 213 -4.11 -10.48 17.06
C TYR A 213 -3.91 -11.99 16.99
N THR A 214 -5.02 -12.71 16.75
CA THR A 214 -4.98 -14.16 16.57
C THR A 214 -4.21 -14.56 15.31
N PRO A 215 -3.68 -15.79 15.22
CA PRO A 215 -2.96 -16.25 14.03
C PRO A 215 -3.76 -16.16 12.72
N ALA A 216 -5.09 -16.24 12.80
CA ALA A 216 -5.96 -16.07 11.62
C ALA A 216 -5.91 -14.63 11.08
N ILE A 217 -6.00 -13.64 11.98
CA ILE A 217 -5.90 -12.21 11.61
C ILE A 217 -4.48 -11.86 11.16
N ARG A 218 -3.44 -12.37 11.85
CA ARG A 218 -2.03 -12.13 11.47
C ARG A 218 -1.69 -12.51 10.03
N LYS A 219 -2.43 -13.46 9.44
CA LYS A 219 -2.24 -13.86 8.04
C LYS A 219 -2.87 -12.92 7.04
N LEU A 220 -3.75 -12.04 7.50
CA LEU A 220 -4.46 -11.07 6.65
C LEU A 220 -3.77 -9.71 6.62
N ILE A 221 -3.01 -9.37 7.66
CA ILE A 221 -2.38 -8.06 7.87
C ILE A 221 -0.86 -8.09 7.70
#